data_f7a219b5b9f6565795dd26dfc5911a04
#
_entry.id   f7a219b5b9f6565795dd26dfc5911a04
#
_cell.length_a   1.000
_cell.length_b   1.000
_cell.length_c   1.000
_cell.angle_alpha   90.00
_cell.angle_beta   90.00
_cell.angle_gamma   90.00
#
_symmetry.space_group_name_H-M   'P 1'
#
loop_
_entity.id
_entity.type
_entity.pdbx_description
1 polymer ?
#
loop_
_entity_poly.entity_id
_entity_poly.type
_entity_poly.pdbx_seq_one_letter_code
_entity_poly.pdbx_strand_id
1 'polypeptide(L)'
;MAVDDDIIRKNPAKSSISDYGKPAEEKEALTVSQQEKFMEFVKQSNVYNTYYPMFTIMIGTGLRCGELIGLTWKDINIKAKTVNVDHQLIYKNLGDGCKFHISTPKTESGIRIIPTTQEVAKAFEEQRKINFMLAKDKSIEVDGYSGFVFTAKSGRPLMPNGVNSVLYNIVDAYNKTEVERAKKEHRKAELLPKFSAHGRVIIRTS
;
A
#
# COMPACT_ATOMS: atom_id res chain seq x y z
N MET A 1 -12.88 31.61 16.60
CA MET A 1 -12.58 30.36 17.40
C MET A 1 -12.83 30.64 18.86
N ALA A 2 -13.05 29.61 19.73
CA ALA A 2 -13.55 29.81 21.10
C ALA A 2 -12.73 30.75 22.01
N VAL A 3 -11.47 31.04 21.71
CA VAL A 3 -10.64 32.06 22.38
C VAL A 3 -10.90 33.44 21.79
N ASP A 4 -11.11 33.55 20.49
CA ASP A 4 -11.35 34.79 19.76
C ASP A 4 -12.78 35.30 19.99
N ASP A 5 -13.69 34.37 20.37
CA ASP A 5 -15.10 34.65 20.69
C ASP A 5 -15.34 34.82 22.20
N ASP A 6 -14.29 35.02 23.02
CA ASP A 6 -14.32 35.17 24.48
C ASP A 6 -15.04 34.03 25.26
N ILE A 7 -15.25 32.90 24.66
CA ILE A 7 -15.91 31.74 25.29
C ILE A 7 -14.98 31.08 26.32
N ILE A 8 -13.67 31.06 26.05
CA ILE A 8 -12.64 30.55 26.95
C ILE A 8 -11.45 31.51 27.03
N ARG A 9 -10.96 31.80 28.24
CA ARG A 9 -9.86 32.75 28.47
C ARG A 9 -8.48 32.29 28.00
N LYS A 10 -8.29 30.99 27.83
CA LYS A 10 -7.03 30.39 27.36
C LYS A 10 -7.35 29.10 26.61
N ASN A 11 -6.63 28.86 25.51
CA ASN A 11 -6.69 27.58 24.82
C ASN A 11 -6.16 26.48 25.76
N PRO A 12 -6.99 25.50 26.19
CA PRO A 12 -6.54 24.41 27.07
C PRO A 12 -5.56 23.46 26.35
N ALA A 13 -5.51 23.46 25.01
CA ALA A 13 -4.62 22.65 24.20
C ALA A 13 -3.32 23.38 23.82
N LYS A 14 -2.77 24.23 24.69
CA LYS A 14 -1.51 24.95 24.44
C LYS A 14 -0.27 24.04 24.40
N SER A 15 -0.32 22.87 25.02
CA SER A 15 0.75 21.88 24.89
C SER A 15 0.61 21.17 23.56
N SER A 16 1.65 21.21 22.74
CA SER A 16 1.70 20.43 21.51
C SER A 16 1.68 18.94 21.86
N ILE A 17 0.86 18.14 21.17
CA ILE A 17 0.86 16.68 21.32
C ILE A 17 2.26 16.11 21.04
N SER A 18 3.08 16.81 20.25
CA SER A 18 4.50 16.47 20.01
C SER A 18 5.35 16.44 21.28
N ASP A 19 4.97 17.17 22.34
CA ASP A 19 5.74 17.24 23.59
C ASP A 19 5.61 15.97 24.44
N TYR A 20 4.62 15.13 24.13
CA TYR A 20 4.32 13.87 24.85
C TYR A 20 4.54 12.63 24.00
N GLY A 21 4.87 12.76 22.70
CA GLY A 21 5.09 11.67 21.76
C GLY A 21 6.57 11.29 21.65
N LYS A 22 6.87 10.00 21.48
CA LYS A 22 8.18 9.62 20.96
C LYS A 22 8.31 10.18 19.54
N PRO A 23 9.50 10.70 19.16
CA PRO A 23 9.73 11.12 17.79
C PRO A 23 9.32 9.98 16.83
N ALA A 24 8.50 10.28 15.84
CA ALA A 24 8.16 9.29 14.83
C ALA A 24 9.46 8.91 14.09
N GLU A 25 9.74 7.61 13.99
CA GLU A 25 10.84 7.15 13.12
C GLU A 25 10.56 7.65 11.70
N GLU A 26 11.48 8.43 11.15
CA GLU A 26 11.40 8.83 9.75
C GLU A 26 11.45 7.59 8.87
N LYS A 27 10.37 7.36 8.14
CA LYS A 27 10.31 6.27 7.17
C LYS A 27 10.94 6.75 5.87
N GLU A 28 12.10 6.23 5.59
CA GLU A 28 12.81 6.53 4.37
C GLU A 28 12.10 5.93 3.14
N ALA A 29 12.12 6.67 2.03
CA ALA A 29 11.73 6.13 0.74
C ALA A 29 12.87 5.27 0.18
N LEU A 30 12.53 4.21 -0.54
CA LEU A 30 13.54 3.40 -1.23
C LEU A 30 14.21 4.21 -2.34
N THR A 31 15.53 4.06 -2.47
CA THR A 31 16.24 4.49 -3.68
C THR A 31 15.87 3.57 -4.85
N VAL A 32 16.14 4.00 -6.08
CA VAL A 32 15.88 3.19 -7.29
C VAL A 32 16.55 1.82 -7.19
N SER A 33 17.82 1.78 -6.81
CA SER A 33 18.57 0.52 -6.65
C SER A 33 17.98 -0.39 -5.56
N GLN A 34 17.54 0.18 -4.44
CA GLN A 34 16.89 -0.58 -3.38
C GLN A 34 15.52 -1.13 -3.83
N GLN A 35 14.77 -0.35 -4.61
CA GLN A 35 13.50 -0.79 -5.17
C GLN A 35 13.70 -1.94 -6.16
N GLU A 36 14.70 -1.87 -7.04
CA GLU A 36 15.03 -2.94 -7.98
C GLU A 36 15.38 -4.24 -7.24
N LYS A 37 16.23 -4.15 -6.21
CA LYS A 37 16.58 -5.29 -5.35
C LYS A 37 15.38 -5.89 -4.63
N PHE A 38 14.51 -5.05 -4.10
CA PHE A 38 13.27 -5.48 -3.48
C PHE A 38 12.37 -6.22 -4.47
N MET A 39 12.13 -5.64 -5.64
CA MET A 39 11.28 -6.24 -6.67
C MET A 39 11.85 -7.55 -7.21
N GLU A 40 13.16 -7.61 -7.44
CA GLU A 40 13.84 -8.82 -7.88
C GLU A 40 13.73 -9.95 -6.83
N PHE A 41 13.94 -9.62 -5.55
CA PHE A 41 13.78 -10.59 -4.47
C PHE A 41 12.35 -11.11 -4.37
N VAL A 42 11.34 -10.23 -4.46
CA VAL A 42 9.93 -10.63 -4.46
C VAL A 42 9.63 -11.56 -5.63
N LYS A 43 10.11 -11.23 -6.83
CA LYS A 43 9.88 -11.99 -8.06
C LYS A 43 10.46 -13.40 -7.99
N GLN A 44 11.68 -13.54 -7.44
CA GLN A 44 12.40 -14.82 -7.36
C GLN A 44 11.95 -15.68 -6.17
N SER A 45 11.26 -15.09 -5.19
CA SER A 45 10.87 -15.80 -3.98
C SER A 45 9.71 -16.79 -4.22
N ASN A 46 9.88 -18.03 -3.81
CA ASN A 46 8.80 -19.03 -3.85
C ASN A 46 7.65 -18.71 -2.87
N VAL A 47 7.90 -17.83 -1.87
CA VAL A 47 6.94 -17.46 -0.84
C VAL A 47 6.22 -16.17 -1.19
N TYR A 48 6.93 -15.20 -1.77
CA TYR A 48 6.44 -13.82 -1.95
C TYR A 48 6.09 -13.46 -3.39
N ASN A 49 6.39 -14.31 -4.38
CA ASN A 49 6.15 -14.02 -5.80
C ASN A 49 4.69 -13.68 -6.13
N THR A 50 3.74 -14.21 -5.38
CA THR A 50 2.31 -13.89 -5.54
C THR A 50 1.97 -12.43 -5.21
N TYR A 51 2.84 -11.72 -4.51
CA TYR A 51 2.71 -10.29 -4.22
C TYR A 51 3.40 -9.39 -5.24
N TYR A 52 4.18 -9.98 -6.16
CA TYR A 52 4.92 -9.21 -7.18
C TYR A 52 4.00 -8.32 -8.02
N PRO A 53 2.85 -8.79 -8.55
CA PRO A 53 1.94 -7.92 -9.29
C PRO A 53 1.40 -6.77 -8.46
N MET A 54 1.06 -7.00 -7.19
CA MET A 54 0.55 -5.95 -6.29
C MET A 54 1.57 -4.83 -6.10
N PHE A 55 2.84 -5.17 -5.87
CA PHE A 55 3.89 -4.16 -5.71
C PHE A 55 4.24 -3.47 -7.02
N THR A 56 4.23 -4.18 -8.16
CA THR A 56 4.37 -3.56 -9.48
C THR A 56 3.30 -2.52 -9.74
N ILE A 57 2.04 -2.83 -9.41
CA ILE A 57 0.93 -1.89 -9.55
C ILE A 57 1.11 -0.71 -8.59
N MET A 58 1.42 -0.96 -7.32
CA MET A 58 1.60 0.09 -6.32
C MET A 58 2.70 1.08 -6.70
N ILE A 59 3.85 0.57 -7.15
CA ILE A 59 5.00 1.39 -7.55
C ILE A 59 4.69 2.14 -8.86
N GLY A 60 4.16 1.44 -9.85
CA GLY A 60 3.92 2.02 -11.18
C GLY A 60 2.75 3.00 -11.25
N THR A 61 1.85 2.99 -10.26
CA THR A 61 0.70 3.92 -10.22
C THR A 61 0.82 5.00 -9.13
N GLY A 62 1.66 4.79 -8.13
CA GLY A 62 1.75 5.69 -6.97
C GLY A 62 0.48 5.75 -6.11
N LEU A 63 -0.37 4.73 -6.17
CA LEU A 63 -1.59 4.64 -5.37
C LEU A 63 -1.28 4.64 -3.88
N ARG A 64 -2.09 5.35 -3.11
CA ARG A 64 -2.08 5.21 -1.65
C ARG A 64 -2.57 3.82 -1.26
N CYS A 65 -2.11 3.31 -0.12
CA CYS A 65 -2.49 1.97 0.33
C CYS A 65 -4.00 1.73 0.34
N GLY A 66 -4.79 2.69 0.85
CA GLY A 66 -6.25 2.59 0.86
C GLY A 66 -6.88 2.58 -0.55
N GLU A 67 -6.33 3.36 -1.48
CA GLU A 67 -6.74 3.36 -2.89
C GLU A 67 -6.40 2.01 -3.53
N LEU A 68 -5.17 1.50 -3.33
CA LEU A 68 -4.72 0.22 -3.88
C LEU A 68 -5.62 -0.95 -3.44
N ILE A 69 -5.85 -1.10 -2.13
CA ILE A 69 -6.67 -2.20 -1.61
C ILE A 69 -8.16 -2.02 -1.86
N GLY A 70 -8.59 -0.79 -2.16
CA GLY A 70 -9.96 -0.45 -2.55
C GLY A 70 -10.26 -0.72 -4.02
N LEU A 71 -9.25 -0.89 -4.88
CA LEU A 71 -9.47 -1.13 -6.31
C LEU A 71 -10.36 -2.33 -6.55
N THR A 72 -11.36 -2.13 -7.41
CA THR A 72 -12.20 -3.19 -7.97
C THR A 72 -11.82 -3.44 -9.44
N TRP A 73 -12.22 -4.59 -9.98
CA TRP A 73 -11.99 -4.88 -11.40
C TRP A 73 -12.75 -3.94 -12.35
N LYS A 74 -13.75 -3.20 -11.86
CA LYS A 74 -14.49 -2.19 -12.63
C LYS A 74 -13.67 -0.92 -12.85
N ASP A 75 -12.71 -0.64 -11.97
CA ASP A 75 -11.87 0.56 -12.03
C ASP A 75 -10.72 0.43 -13.03
N ILE A 76 -10.51 -0.77 -13.59
CA ILE A 76 -9.34 -1.10 -14.39
C ILE A 76 -9.73 -1.31 -15.84
N ASN A 77 -9.17 -0.50 -16.73
CA ASN A 77 -9.25 -0.72 -18.17
C ASN A 77 -7.89 -1.15 -18.71
N ILE A 78 -7.70 -2.48 -18.81
CA ILE A 78 -6.44 -3.05 -19.29
C ILE A 78 -6.14 -2.65 -20.73
N LYS A 79 -7.17 -2.59 -21.60
CA LYS A 79 -7.00 -2.22 -23.03
C LYS A 79 -6.60 -0.77 -23.18
N ALA A 80 -7.27 0.15 -22.46
CA ALA A 80 -6.94 1.56 -22.47
C ALA A 80 -5.73 1.89 -21.58
N LYS A 81 -5.24 0.92 -20.79
CA LYS A 81 -4.16 1.10 -19.80
C LYS A 81 -4.44 2.24 -18.83
N THR A 82 -5.61 2.23 -18.22
CA THR A 82 -6.01 3.24 -17.26
C THR A 82 -6.58 2.61 -15.99
N VAL A 83 -6.39 3.30 -14.87
CA VAL A 83 -6.99 2.99 -13.57
C VAL A 83 -7.78 4.20 -13.11
N ASN A 84 -9.05 4.01 -12.83
CA ASN A 84 -9.90 5.02 -12.20
C ASN A 84 -9.71 4.99 -10.68
N VAL A 85 -9.52 6.14 -10.07
CA VAL A 85 -9.35 6.29 -8.62
C VAL A 85 -10.37 7.29 -8.14
N ASP A 86 -11.49 6.81 -7.65
CA ASP A 86 -12.61 7.61 -7.14
C ASP A 86 -12.99 7.25 -5.70
N HIS A 87 -12.34 6.22 -5.13
CA HIS A 87 -12.60 5.77 -3.79
C HIS A 87 -11.35 5.14 -3.14
N GLN A 88 -11.44 4.91 -1.84
CA GLN A 88 -10.46 4.16 -1.08
C GLN A 88 -11.14 3.27 -0.05
N LEU A 89 -10.51 2.16 0.29
CA LEU A 89 -10.97 1.27 1.35
C LEU A 89 -10.32 1.68 2.67
N ILE A 90 -11.13 1.80 3.71
CA ILE A 90 -10.68 2.06 5.08
C ILE A 90 -11.20 0.96 6.01
N TYR A 91 -10.47 0.70 7.09
CA TYR A 91 -10.91 -0.18 8.16
C TYR A 91 -10.99 0.62 9.46
N LYS A 92 -12.19 0.93 9.91
CA LYS A 92 -12.43 1.86 11.01
C LYS A 92 -13.68 1.48 11.80
N ASN A 93 -13.71 1.87 13.07
CA ASN A 93 -14.92 1.87 13.87
C ASN A 93 -15.66 3.23 13.68
N LEU A 94 -16.85 3.18 13.14
CA LEU A 94 -17.74 4.34 12.98
C LEU A 94 -18.94 4.32 13.94
N GLY A 95 -18.87 3.48 15.00
CA GLY A 95 -19.89 3.40 16.04
C GLY A 95 -20.46 1.99 16.26
N ASP A 96 -20.28 1.08 15.30
CA ASP A 96 -20.82 -0.30 15.27
C ASP A 96 -19.73 -1.38 15.20
N GLY A 97 -18.53 -1.07 15.65
CA GLY A 97 -17.35 -1.94 15.59
C GLY A 97 -16.44 -1.65 14.39
N CYS A 98 -15.27 -2.29 14.39
CA CYS A 98 -14.31 -2.14 13.30
C CYS A 98 -14.76 -2.92 12.07
N LYS A 99 -15.03 -2.21 10.97
CA LYS A 99 -15.46 -2.77 9.69
C LYS A 99 -14.73 -2.09 8.53
N PHE A 100 -14.81 -2.72 7.36
CA PHE A 100 -14.43 -2.07 6.11
C PHE A 100 -15.48 -1.07 5.70
N HIS A 101 -15.03 0.07 5.21
CA HIS A 101 -15.88 1.10 4.62
C HIS A 101 -15.23 1.64 3.37
N ILE A 102 -16.05 2.06 2.41
CA ILE A 102 -15.60 2.85 1.27
C ILE A 102 -15.65 4.32 1.66
N SER A 103 -14.57 5.02 1.37
CA SER A 103 -14.47 6.47 1.55
C SER A 103 -14.16 7.11 0.21
N THR A 104 -14.99 8.05 -0.19
CA THR A 104 -14.73 8.88 -1.38
C THR A 104 -13.76 10.01 -1.04
N PRO A 105 -12.97 10.51 -2.00
CA PRO A 105 -12.13 11.67 -1.80
C PRO A 105 -12.97 12.89 -1.39
N LYS A 106 -12.43 13.70 -0.46
CA LYS A 106 -13.10 14.91 0.03
C LYS A 106 -13.15 16.04 -1.02
N THR A 107 -12.34 15.94 -2.05
CA THR A 107 -12.22 16.97 -3.12
C THR A 107 -12.29 16.29 -4.48
N GLU A 108 -12.80 17.00 -5.49
CA GLU A 108 -12.85 16.53 -6.88
C GLU A 108 -11.46 16.17 -7.42
N SER A 109 -10.42 16.89 -7.01
CA SER A 109 -9.02 16.58 -7.35
C SER A 109 -8.52 15.23 -6.82
N GLY A 110 -9.24 14.61 -5.89
CA GLY A 110 -8.97 13.25 -5.44
C GLY A 110 -9.46 12.18 -6.40
N ILE A 111 -10.42 12.51 -7.27
CA ILE A 111 -10.92 11.63 -8.33
C ILE A 111 -10.03 11.83 -9.56
N ARG A 112 -9.41 10.76 -10.01
CA ARG A 112 -8.44 10.82 -11.10
C ARG A 112 -8.37 9.52 -11.89
N ILE A 113 -8.02 9.65 -13.18
CA ILE A 113 -7.66 8.52 -14.02
C ILE A 113 -6.13 8.50 -14.14
N ILE A 114 -5.52 7.40 -13.79
CA ILE A 114 -4.07 7.19 -13.88
C ILE A 114 -3.78 6.41 -15.16
N PRO A 115 -3.01 6.98 -16.11
CA PRO A 115 -2.47 6.20 -17.22
C PRO A 115 -1.41 5.23 -16.68
N THR A 116 -1.41 3.99 -17.17
CA THR A 116 -0.51 2.94 -16.71
C THR A 116 0.43 2.49 -17.81
N THR A 117 1.59 1.98 -17.40
CA THR A 117 2.54 1.36 -18.33
C THR A 117 2.06 -0.02 -18.76
N GLN A 118 2.69 -0.58 -19.81
CA GLN A 118 2.44 -1.95 -20.24
C GLN A 118 2.76 -2.97 -19.14
N GLU A 119 3.76 -2.68 -18.32
CA GLU A 119 4.16 -3.52 -17.20
C GLU A 119 3.06 -3.60 -16.14
N VAL A 120 2.48 -2.46 -15.76
CA VAL A 120 1.35 -2.40 -14.82
C VAL A 120 0.12 -3.10 -15.38
N ALA A 121 -0.18 -2.94 -16.67
CA ALA A 121 -1.29 -3.65 -17.30
C ALA A 121 -1.10 -5.17 -17.24
N LYS A 122 0.10 -5.68 -17.54
CA LYS A 122 0.45 -7.09 -17.38
C LYS A 122 0.34 -7.56 -15.93
N ALA A 123 0.75 -6.73 -14.97
CA ALA A 123 0.63 -7.06 -13.56
C ALA A 123 -0.84 -7.24 -13.12
N PHE A 124 -1.77 -6.46 -13.65
CA PHE A 124 -3.21 -6.69 -13.43
C PHE A 124 -3.68 -8.03 -14.04
N GLU A 125 -3.22 -8.39 -15.23
CA GLU A 125 -3.54 -9.69 -15.83
C GLU A 125 -3.00 -10.86 -14.98
N GLU A 126 -1.77 -10.75 -14.49
CA GLU A 126 -1.16 -11.72 -13.59
C GLU A 126 -1.92 -11.82 -12.27
N GLN A 127 -2.30 -10.68 -11.68
CA GLN A 127 -3.10 -10.65 -10.46
C GLN A 127 -4.45 -11.36 -10.65
N ARG A 128 -5.10 -11.20 -11.81
CA ARG A 128 -6.34 -11.91 -12.14
C ARG A 128 -6.13 -13.43 -12.18
N LYS A 129 -5.04 -13.88 -12.78
CA LYS A 129 -4.68 -15.32 -12.81
C LYS A 129 -4.42 -15.86 -11.40
N ILE A 130 -3.69 -15.09 -10.56
CA ILE A 130 -3.42 -15.47 -9.17
C ILE A 130 -4.73 -15.58 -8.39
N ASN A 131 -5.65 -14.63 -8.54
CA ASN A 131 -6.95 -14.66 -7.87
C ASN A 131 -7.75 -15.90 -8.29
N PHE A 132 -7.78 -16.21 -9.58
CA PHE A 132 -8.43 -17.41 -10.10
C PHE A 132 -7.81 -18.69 -9.54
N MET A 133 -6.48 -18.84 -9.61
CA MET A 133 -5.77 -20.03 -9.09
C MET A 133 -5.95 -20.24 -7.59
N LEU A 134 -6.06 -19.16 -6.82
CA LEU A 134 -6.22 -19.22 -5.37
C LEU A 134 -7.69 -19.18 -4.91
N ALA A 135 -8.65 -19.31 -5.86
CA ALA A 135 -10.09 -19.23 -5.59
C ALA A 135 -10.50 -17.99 -4.78
N LYS A 136 -9.86 -16.85 -5.07
CA LYS A 136 -10.10 -15.57 -4.38
C LYS A 136 -11.26 -14.76 -5.02
N ASP A 137 -11.97 -15.32 -5.99
CA ASP A 137 -13.04 -14.62 -6.74
C ASP A 137 -14.33 -14.42 -5.93
N LYS A 138 -14.41 -15.00 -4.74
CA LYS A 138 -15.52 -14.77 -3.81
C LYS A 138 -15.32 -13.43 -3.12
N SER A 139 -15.64 -12.34 -3.80
CA SER A 139 -15.53 -11.03 -3.20
C SER A 139 -16.73 -10.73 -2.31
N ILE A 140 -16.41 -10.23 -1.11
CA ILE A 140 -17.39 -9.67 -0.19
C ILE A 140 -17.76 -8.28 -0.69
N GLU A 141 -19.01 -7.90 -0.55
CA GLU A 141 -19.47 -6.55 -0.82
C GLU A 141 -19.20 -5.65 0.39
N VAL A 142 -18.70 -4.46 0.13
CA VAL A 142 -18.46 -3.39 1.12
C VAL A 142 -19.07 -2.10 0.58
N ASP A 143 -20.08 -1.57 1.24
CA ASP A 143 -20.78 -0.33 0.89
C ASP A 143 -21.18 -0.25 -0.60
N GLY A 144 -21.68 -1.36 -1.17
CA GLY A 144 -22.07 -1.47 -2.58
C GLY A 144 -20.94 -1.78 -3.57
N TYR A 145 -19.70 -1.87 -3.10
CA TYR A 145 -18.54 -2.23 -3.93
C TYR A 145 -18.19 -3.71 -3.77
N SER A 146 -17.93 -4.37 -4.88
CA SER A 146 -17.56 -5.79 -4.95
C SER A 146 -16.54 -6.04 -6.05
N GLY A 147 -15.91 -7.22 -6.06
CA GLY A 147 -14.90 -7.54 -7.08
C GLY A 147 -13.56 -6.87 -6.81
N PHE A 148 -13.17 -6.78 -5.54
CA PHE A 148 -11.86 -6.20 -5.17
C PHE A 148 -10.71 -6.97 -5.80
N VAL A 149 -9.70 -6.23 -6.29
CA VAL A 149 -8.52 -6.79 -6.95
C VAL A 149 -7.64 -7.54 -5.97
N PHE A 150 -7.45 -6.98 -4.77
CA PHE A 150 -6.58 -7.54 -3.74
C PHE A 150 -7.39 -8.05 -2.56
N THR A 151 -7.50 -9.37 -2.49
CA THR A 151 -8.26 -10.06 -1.45
C THR A 151 -7.42 -11.09 -0.72
N ALA A 152 -7.78 -11.36 0.53
CA ALA A 152 -7.29 -12.49 1.29
C ALA A 152 -7.94 -13.80 0.78
N LYS A 153 -7.45 -14.96 1.25
CA LYS A 153 -8.06 -16.28 0.93
C LYS A 153 -9.53 -16.39 1.34
N SER A 154 -9.96 -15.61 2.33
CA SER A 154 -11.36 -15.57 2.78
C SER A 154 -12.29 -14.78 1.86
N GLY A 155 -11.79 -14.16 0.79
CA GLY A 155 -12.54 -13.25 -0.07
C GLY A 155 -12.68 -11.82 0.49
N ARG A 156 -12.22 -11.57 1.73
CA ARG A 156 -12.20 -10.20 2.30
C ARG A 156 -11.14 -9.37 1.60
N PRO A 157 -11.37 -8.07 1.40
CA PRO A 157 -10.33 -7.15 0.96
C PRO A 157 -9.11 -7.21 1.88
N LEU A 158 -7.94 -6.86 1.38
CA LEU A 158 -6.74 -6.75 2.22
C LEU A 158 -6.88 -5.59 3.20
N MET A 159 -6.33 -5.77 4.39
CA MET A 159 -6.23 -4.68 5.38
C MET A 159 -4.97 -3.86 5.13
N PRO A 160 -4.99 -2.53 5.37
CA PRO A 160 -3.79 -1.69 5.26
C PRO A 160 -2.62 -2.23 6.09
N ASN A 161 -2.88 -2.67 7.31
CA ASN A 161 -1.86 -3.28 8.17
C ASN A 161 -1.33 -4.60 7.60
N GLY A 162 -2.16 -5.37 6.89
CA GLY A 162 -1.75 -6.61 6.23
C GLY A 162 -0.72 -6.34 5.12
N VAL A 163 -0.91 -5.29 4.32
CA VAL A 163 0.05 -4.89 3.29
C VAL A 163 1.39 -4.51 3.92
N ASN A 164 1.37 -3.72 5.00
CA ASN A 164 2.61 -3.34 5.70
C ASN A 164 3.30 -4.56 6.34
N SER A 165 2.54 -5.50 6.92
CA SER A 165 3.12 -6.73 7.48
C SER A 165 3.83 -7.56 6.43
N VAL A 166 3.25 -7.68 5.23
CA VAL A 166 3.90 -8.37 4.11
C VAL A 166 5.18 -7.64 3.68
N LEU A 167 5.15 -6.31 3.56
CA LEU A 167 6.33 -5.50 3.24
C LEU A 167 7.46 -5.73 4.26
N TYR A 168 7.15 -5.67 5.55
CA TYR A 168 8.15 -5.87 6.61
C TYR A 168 8.73 -7.29 6.57
N ASN A 169 7.90 -8.31 6.40
CA ASN A 169 8.35 -9.69 6.30
C ASN A 169 9.28 -9.90 5.08
N ILE A 170 8.99 -9.27 3.94
CA ILE A 170 9.83 -9.34 2.75
C ILE A 170 11.18 -8.65 3.01
N VAL A 171 11.18 -7.45 3.60
CA VAL A 171 12.41 -6.72 3.93
C VAL A 171 13.27 -7.51 4.90
N ASP A 172 12.67 -8.08 5.95
CA ASP A 172 13.38 -8.89 6.93
C ASP A 172 13.97 -10.17 6.28
N ALA A 173 13.23 -10.82 5.38
CA ALA A 173 13.70 -12.00 4.65
C ALA A 173 14.83 -11.64 3.69
N TYR A 174 14.72 -10.56 2.93
CA TYR A 174 15.78 -10.05 2.07
C TYR A 174 17.04 -9.76 2.87
N ASN A 175 16.93 -8.98 3.94
CA ASN A 175 18.06 -8.57 4.76
C ASN A 175 18.80 -9.76 5.38
N LYS A 176 18.05 -10.77 5.84
CA LYS A 176 18.62 -12.04 6.32
C LYS A 176 19.44 -12.74 5.24
N THR A 177 18.84 -12.94 4.06
CA THR A 177 19.49 -13.60 2.93
C THR A 177 20.72 -12.81 2.47
N GLU A 178 20.62 -11.49 2.42
CA GLU A 178 21.72 -10.61 1.99
C GLU A 178 22.90 -10.63 2.97
N VAL A 179 22.65 -10.66 4.28
CA VAL A 179 23.71 -10.80 5.29
C VAL A 179 24.48 -12.12 5.13
N GLU A 180 23.77 -13.23 4.89
CA GLU A 180 24.40 -14.53 4.68
C GLU A 180 25.19 -14.56 3.38
N ARG A 181 24.66 -13.97 2.31
CA ARG A 181 25.32 -13.86 1.02
C ARG A 181 26.58 -12.99 1.11
N ALA A 182 26.48 -11.81 1.71
CA ALA A 182 27.59 -10.89 1.87
C ALA A 182 28.75 -11.49 2.70
N LYS A 183 28.43 -12.30 3.73
CA LYS A 183 29.44 -13.06 4.49
C LYS A 183 30.20 -14.06 3.62
N LYS A 184 29.51 -14.79 2.77
CA LYS A 184 30.14 -15.77 1.85
C LYS A 184 31.00 -15.10 0.78
N GLU A 185 30.57 -13.92 0.33
CA GLU A 185 31.24 -13.13 -0.72
C GLU A 185 32.29 -12.16 -0.14
N HIS A 186 32.50 -12.14 1.17
CA HIS A 186 33.45 -11.26 1.88
C HIS A 186 33.26 -9.76 1.54
N ARG A 187 31.99 -9.32 1.40
CA ARG A 187 31.61 -7.94 1.12
C ARG A 187 30.67 -7.37 2.19
N LYS A 188 30.46 -6.06 2.15
CA LYS A 188 29.46 -5.41 2.99
C LYS A 188 28.05 -5.77 2.50
N ALA A 189 27.14 -6.10 3.44
CA ALA A 189 25.74 -6.35 3.13
C ALA A 189 25.01 -5.04 2.73
N GLU A 190 24.20 -5.10 1.69
CA GLU A 190 23.39 -3.99 1.20
C GLU A 190 21.93 -4.17 1.65
N LEU A 191 21.63 -3.65 2.83
CA LEU A 191 20.34 -3.83 3.48
C LEU A 191 19.28 -2.87 2.94
N LEU A 192 18.04 -3.35 2.92
CA LEU A 192 16.88 -2.51 2.66
C LEU A 192 16.41 -1.86 3.96
N PRO A 193 16.04 -0.56 3.95
CA PRO A 193 15.46 0.10 5.10
C PRO A 193 14.01 -0.39 5.33
N LYS A 194 13.50 -0.22 6.54
CA LYS A 194 12.08 -0.45 6.80
C LYS A 194 11.25 0.68 6.19
N PHE A 195 10.38 0.34 5.27
CA PHE A 195 9.46 1.27 4.63
C PHE A 195 8.01 0.75 4.75
N SER A 196 7.03 1.60 4.47
CA SER A 196 5.62 1.23 4.54
C SER A 196 4.84 1.73 3.33
N ALA A 197 3.72 1.08 3.03
CA ALA A 197 2.81 1.48 1.95
C ALA A 197 2.17 2.89 2.14
N HIS A 198 2.31 3.50 3.32
CA HIS A 198 1.87 4.87 3.60
C HIS A 198 2.97 5.90 3.39
N GLY A 199 4.25 5.49 3.46
CA GLY A 199 5.36 6.31 3.02
C GLY A 199 5.28 6.42 1.50
N ARG A 200 5.56 7.60 0.95
CA ARG A 200 5.70 7.73 -0.50
C ARG A 200 6.74 6.70 -0.95
N VAL A 201 6.29 5.59 -1.54
CA VAL A 201 7.15 4.72 -2.35
C VAL A 201 7.44 5.53 -3.62
N ILE A 202 8.11 6.67 -3.45
CA ILE A 202 8.42 7.58 -4.55
C ILE A 202 9.91 7.52 -4.74
N ILE A 203 10.27 7.04 -5.91
CA ILE A 203 11.49 7.30 -6.60
C ILE A 203 11.81 8.79 -6.46
N ARG A 204 12.87 9.13 -5.71
CA ARG A 204 13.60 10.35 -6.00
C ARG A 204 14.35 10.09 -7.30
N THR A 205 13.77 10.52 -8.41
CA THR A 205 14.58 10.78 -9.61
C THR A 205 15.54 11.89 -9.22
N SER A 206 16.81 11.54 -9.12
CA SER A 206 17.92 12.50 -9.06
C SER A 206 17.96 13.33 -10.33
#